data_f405abe0ec2b2679d009d436b8975d64
#
_entry.id   f405abe0ec2b2679d009d436b8975d64
#
_cell.length_a   1.000
_cell.length_b   1.000
_cell.length_c   1.000
_cell.angle_alpha   90.00
_cell.angle_beta   90.00
_cell.angle_gamma   90.00
#
_symmetry.space_group_name_H-M   'P 1'
#
loop_
_entity.id
_entity.type
_entity.pdbx_description
1 polymer ?
#
loop_
_entity_poly.entity_id
_entity_poly.type
_entity_poly.pdbx_seq_one_letter_code
_entity_poly.pdbx_strand_id
1 'polypeptide(L)'
;MDDLLHLARRMMLRAHAPYSKFHVGAAVRGEDGSIHGGCNVENAAYPEGFCAEASAIAAMVATGQKRILECVVVGPGPEVITPCGGCRQKLREFAGDDLPVHLCGPDGLHRTVTLGQLLPMSFGPHHLAKP
;
A
#
# COMPACT_ATOMS: atom_id res chain seq x y z
N MET A 1 11.80 6.54 5.63
CA MET A 1 11.59 5.89 4.32
C MET A 1 12.37 4.58 4.19
N ASP A 2 13.60 4.54 4.63
CA ASP A 2 14.44 3.33 4.49
C ASP A 2 13.89 2.12 5.26
N ASP A 3 13.36 2.34 6.45
CA ASP A 3 12.75 1.27 7.25
C ASP A 3 11.50 0.69 6.55
N LEU A 4 10.69 1.55 5.94
CA LEU A 4 9.51 1.13 5.19
C LEU A 4 9.91 0.32 3.95
N LEU A 5 10.91 0.81 3.21
CA LEU A 5 11.38 0.11 2.01
C LEU A 5 11.94 -1.27 2.37
N HIS A 6 12.68 -1.35 3.45
CA HIS A 6 13.25 -2.61 3.94
C HIS A 6 12.15 -3.61 4.26
N LEU A 7 11.13 -3.17 4.99
CA LEU A 7 10.00 -4.02 5.34
C LEU A 7 9.23 -4.45 4.09
N ALA A 8 8.94 -3.51 3.18
CA ALA A 8 8.20 -3.82 1.95
C ALA A 8 8.94 -4.85 1.10
N ARG A 9 10.28 -4.75 1.02
CA ARG A 9 11.08 -5.74 0.29
C ARG A 9 10.97 -7.13 0.90
N ARG A 10 11.02 -7.24 2.22
CA ARG A 10 10.85 -8.53 2.90
C ARG A 10 9.47 -9.11 2.63
N MET A 11 8.45 -8.26 2.62
CA MET A 11 7.08 -8.69 2.34
C MET A 11 6.93 -9.18 0.90
N MET A 12 7.56 -8.50 -0.06
CA MET A 12 7.53 -8.91 -1.45
C MET A 12 8.04 -10.36 -1.63
N LEU A 13 9.06 -10.73 -0.87
CA LEU A 13 9.62 -12.09 -0.93
C LEU A 13 8.66 -13.14 -0.39
N ARG A 14 7.67 -12.75 0.40
CA ARG A 14 6.68 -13.64 1.01
C ARG A 14 5.36 -13.68 0.26
N ALA A 15 5.23 -12.92 -0.82
CA ALA A 15 3.99 -12.84 -1.58
C ALA A 15 3.55 -14.22 -2.06
N HIS A 16 2.24 -14.47 -1.99
CA HIS A 16 1.64 -15.68 -2.52
C HIS A 16 1.05 -15.37 -3.90
N ALA A 17 1.85 -15.59 -4.93
CA ALA A 17 1.49 -15.23 -6.31
C ALA A 17 1.69 -16.39 -7.28
N PRO A 18 1.06 -17.57 -7.02
CA PRO A 18 1.29 -18.76 -7.87
C PRO A 18 0.71 -18.64 -9.26
N TYR A 19 -0.27 -17.74 -9.47
CA TYR A 19 -0.95 -17.60 -10.76
C TYR A 19 -0.30 -16.54 -11.63
N SER A 20 -0.14 -15.33 -11.12
CA SER A 20 0.44 -14.22 -11.89
C SER A 20 1.97 -14.23 -11.90
N LYS A 21 2.59 -14.79 -10.89
CA LYS A 21 4.03 -14.68 -10.62
C LYS A 21 4.48 -13.24 -10.36
N PHE A 22 3.55 -12.32 -10.12
CA PHE A 22 3.84 -10.92 -9.89
C PHE A 22 3.81 -10.62 -8.38
N HIS A 23 4.99 -10.55 -7.78
CA HIS A 23 5.17 -10.40 -6.34
C HIS A 23 5.26 -8.93 -5.97
N VAL A 24 4.44 -8.48 -5.03
CA VAL A 24 4.41 -7.09 -4.56
C VAL A 24 4.52 -7.07 -3.04
N GLY A 25 5.28 -6.13 -2.53
CA GLY A 25 5.34 -5.83 -1.11
C GLY A 25 4.92 -4.40 -0.86
N ALA A 26 4.37 -4.15 0.31
CA ALA A 26 3.98 -2.81 0.72
C ALA A 26 4.27 -2.62 2.20
N ALA A 27 4.44 -1.37 2.60
CA ALA A 27 4.57 -1.00 4.01
C ALA A 27 3.95 0.36 4.23
N VAL A 28 3.31 0.54 5.37
CA VAL A 28 2.70 1.81 5.75
C VAL A 28 3.21 2.21 7.14
N ARG A 29 3.32 3.53 7.36
CA ARG A 29 3.64 4.08 8.67
C ARG A 29 2.37 4.59 9.31
N GLY A 30 2.09 4.08 10.51
CA GLY A 30 0.96 4.55 11.31
C GLY A 30 1.28 5.88 12.00
N GLU A 31 0.26 6.49 12.59
CA GLU A 31 0.40 7.82 13.22
C GLU A 31 1.31 7.81 14.45
N ASP A 32 1.52 6.66 15.07
CA ASP A 32 2.45 6.52 16.21
C ASP A 32 3.89 6.25 15.77
N GLY A 33 4.15 6.25 14.46
CA GLY A 33 5.46 5.97 13.89
C GLY A 33 5.74 4.51 13.62
N SER A 34 4.89 3.59 14.06
CA SER A 34 5.05 2.15 13.82
C SER A 34 4.87 1.83 12.34
N ILE A 35 5.54 0.79 11.87
CA ILE A 35 5.48 0.37 10.48
C ILE A 35 4.79 -1.00 10.38
N HIS A 36 4.04 -1.19 9.30
CA HIS A 36 3.23 -2.38 9.07
C HIS A 36 3.38 -2.81 7.63
N GLY A 37 3.67 -4.08 7.41
CA GLY A 37 3.94 -4.61 6.08
C GLY A 37 2.88 -5.58 5.60
N GLY A 38 2.84 -5.77 4.29
CA GLY A 38 1.97 -6.73 3.64
C GLY A 38 2.49 -7.14 2.29
N CYS A 39 1.95 -8.21 1.77
CA CYS A 39 2.24 -8.72 0.44
C CYS A 39 0.94 -9.12 -0.24
N ASN A 40 0.99 -9.27 -1.57
CA ASN A 40 -0.19 -9.75 -2.28
C ASN A 40 -0.39 -11.24 -2.01
N VAL A 41 -1.64 -11.62 -1.90
CA VAL A 41 -2.07 -13.00 -1.64
C VAL A 41 -3.12 -13.36 -2.68
N GLU A 42 -2.73 -14.19 -3.64
CA GLU A 42 -3.63 -14.64 -4.69
C GLU A 42 -4.45 -15.83 -4.23
N ASN A 43 -5.57 -16.05 -4.88
CA ASN A 43 -6.47 -17.14 -4.58
C ASN A 43 -6.92 -17.78 -5.88
N ALA A 44 -7.15 -19.10 -5.87
CA ALA A 44 -7.69 -19.80 -7.02
C ALA A 44 -9.04 -19.21 -7.44
N ALA A 45 -9.82 -18.72 -6.49
CA ALA A 45 -10.98 -17.87 -6.76
C ALA A 45 -10.47 -16.43 -6.88
N TYR A 46 -10.17 -15.99 -8.08
CA TYR A 46 -9.47 -14.72 -8.32
C TYR A 46 -10.04 -13.50 -7.59
N PRO A 47 -11.36 -13.32 -7.48
CA PRO A 47 -11.89 -12.18 -6.73
C PRO A 47 -11.54 -12.17 -5.24
N GLU A 48 -11.13 -13.31 -4.69
CA GLU A 48 -10.80 -13.43 -3.26
C GLU A 48 -9.35 -13.07 -2.96
N GLY A 49 -8.54 -12.81 -3.97
CA GLY A 49 -7.18 -12.33 -3.77
C GLY A 49 -7.16 -10.89 -3.25
N PHE A 50 -6.08 -10.51 -2.59
CA PHE A 50 -5.92 -9.14 -2.13
C PHE A 50 -4.49 -8.64 -2.33
N CYS A 51 -4.38 -7.32 -2.48
CA CYS A 51 -3.14 -6.65 -2.81
C CYS A 51 -2.27 -6.42 -1.58
N ALA A 52 -1.00 -6.16 -1.82
CA ALA A 52 -0.02 -5.91 -0.76
C ALA A 52 -0.42 -4.73 0.13
N GLU A 53 -0.94 -3.67 -0.46
CA GLU A 53 -1.36 -2.47 0.27
C GLU A 53 -2.52 -2.79 1.21
N ALA A 54 -3.52 -3.55 0.73
CA ALA A 54 -4.64 -3.97 1.57
C ALA A 54 -4.17 -4.79 2.76
N SER A 55 -3.21 -5.68 2.53
CA SER A 55 -2.61 -6.50 3.57
C SER A 55 -1.90 -5.64 4.62
N ALA A 56 -1.10 -4.66 4.18
CA ALA A 56 -0.39 -3.75 5.08
C ALA A 56 -1.37 -2.90 5.91
N ILE A 57 -2.41 -2.39 5.26
CA ILE A 57 -3.45 -1.59 5.93
C ILE A 57 -4.16 -2.43 7.00
N ALA A 58 -4.53 -3.66 6.67
CA ALA A 58 -5.20 -4.55 7.62
C ALA A 58 -4.31 -4.83 8.83
N ALA A 59 -3.02 -5.04 8.62
CA ALA A 59 -2.06 -5.25 9.70
C ALA A 59 -1.97 -4.00 10.61
N MET A 60 -1.95 -2.82 10.01
CA MET A 60 -1.93 -1.55 10.76
C MET A 60 -3.19 -1.39 11.61
N VAL A 61 -4.35 -1.56 11.00
CA VAL A 61 -5.64 -1.41 11.69
C VAL A 61 -5.76 -2.39 12.85
N ALA A 62 -5.23 -3.60 12.68
CA ALA A 62 -5.26 -4.62 13.74
C ALA A 62 -4.47 -4.20 15.00
N THR A 63 -3.55 -3.25 14.89
CA THR A 63 -2.82 -2.70 16.04
C THR A 63 -3.49 -1.49 16.67
N GLY A 64 -4.62 -1.03 16.12
CA GLY A 64 -5.35 0.13 16.62
C GLY A 64 -5.04 1.43 15.90
N GLN A 65 -4.10 1.44 14.97
CA GLN A 65 -3.74 2.62 14.20
C GLN A 65 -4.76 2.85 13.09
N LYS A 66 -5.14 4.11 12.87
CA LYS A 66 -6.18 4.46 11.88
C LYS A 66 -5.79 5.62 10.97
N ARG A 67 -4.52 6.01 10.96
CA ARG A 67 -4.00 7.03 10.05
C ARG A 67 -2.68 6.58 9.49
N ILE A 68 -2.51 6.79 8.19
CA ILE A 68 -1.29 6.47 7.47
C ILE A 68 -0.53 7.76 7.19
N LEU A 69 0.73 7.81 7.58
CA LEU A 69 1.59 8.96 7.35
C LEU A 69 2.45 8.82 6.09
N GLU A 70 2.70 7.57 5.66
CA GLU A 70 3.61 7.30 4.56
C GLU A 70 3.37 5.89 4.04
N CYS A 71 3.51 5.67 2.72
CA CYS A 71 3.30 4.36 2.11
C CYS A 71 4.44 4.05 1.14
N VAL A 72 4.94 2.83 1.18
CA VAL A 72 5.92 2.30 0.21
C VAL A 72 5.31 1.08 -0.48
N VAL A 73 5.48 1.03 -1.81
CA VAL A 73 5.08 -0.12 -2.62
C VAL A 73 6.29 -0.58 -3.42
N VAL A 74 6.60 -1.86 -3.38
CA VAL A 74 7.72 -2.45 -4.10
C VAL A 74 7.21 -3.52 -5.06
N GLY A 75 7.54 -3.37 -6.33
CA GLY A 75 7.27 -4.38 -7.35
C GLY A 75 8.54 -4.96 -7.92
N PRO A 76 8.43 -5.97 -8.78
CA PRO A 76 9.60 -6.67 -9.31
C PRO A 76 10.42 -5.86 -10.32
N GLY A 77 9.92 -4.69 -10.77
CA GLY A 77 10.61 -3.85 -11.74
C GLY A 77 10.75 -4.50 -13.11
N PRO A 78 11.38 -3.83 -14.08
CA PRO A 78 11.96 -2.48 -14.00
C PRO A 78 10.94 -1.35 -14.10
N GLU A 79 9.71 -1.64 -14.50
CA GLU A 79 8.68 -0.60 -14.63
C GLU A 79 8.18 -0.16 -13.26
N VAL A 80 7.88 1.14 -13.16
CA VAL A 80 7.22 1.71 -11.98
C VAL A 80 5.81 1.14 -11.89
N ILE A 81 5.46 0.58 -10.74
CA ILE A 81 4.09 0.16 -10.47
C ILE A 81 3.46 1.10 -9.45
N THR A 82 2.15 1.31 -9.59
CA THR A 82 1.37 2.10 -8.66
C THR A 82 0.33 1.20 -7.97
N PRO A 83 -0.19 1.61 -6.81
CA PRO A 83 -1.33 0.90 -6.24
C PRO A 83 -2.48 0.83 -7.24
N CYS A 84 -3.16 -0.31 -7.30
CA CYS A 84 -4.35 -0.44 -8.14
C CYS A 84 -5.48 0.48 -7.64
N GLY A 85 -6.51 0.66 -8.46
CA GLY A 85 -7.61 1.58 -8.12
C GLY A 85 -8.26 1.30 -6.77
N GLY A 86 -8.50 0.02 -6.47
CA GLY A 86 -9.09 -0.38 -5.19
C GLY A 86 -8.18 -0.03 -4.01
N CYS A 87 -6.87 -0.22 -4.15
CA CYS A 87 -5.93 0.12 -3.08
C CYS A 87 -5.79 1.62 -2.88
N ARG A 88 -5.91 2.42 -3.94
CA ARG A 88 -5.91 3.88 -3.80
C ARG A 88 -7.09 4.34 -2.94
N GLN A 89 -8.26 3.75 -3.15
CA GLN A 89 -9.44 4.03 -2.34
C GLN A 89 -9.25 3.55 -0.89
N LYS A 90 -8.61 2.38 -0.70
CA LYS A 90 -8.32 1.88 0.64
C LYS A 90 -7.36 2.80 1.41
N LEU A 91 -6.35 3.32 0.72
CA LEU A 91 -5.43 4.30 1.34
C LEU A 91 -6.19 5.57 1.73
N ARG A 92 -7.12 6.00 0.88
CA ARG A 92 -7.92 7.22 1.11
C ARG A 92 -8.76 7.16 2.38
N GLU A 93 -9.13 5.97 2.84
CA GLU A 93 -9.84 5.81 4.10
C GLU A 93 -9.01 6.31 5.28
N PHE A 94 -7.68 6.17 5.22
CA PHE A 94 -6.78 6.42 6.33
C PHE A 94 -5.81 7.59 6.10
N ALA A 95 -5.91 8.27 4.97
CA ALA A 95 -5.00 9.36 4.62
C ALA A 95 -5.66 10.36 3.69
N GLY A 96 -5.11 11.57 3.64
CA GLY A 96 -5.56 12.63 2.74
C GLY A 96 -4.77 12.69 1.44
N ASP A 97 -5.02 13.74 0.67
CA ASP A 97 -4.42 13.93 -0.67
C ASP A 97 -2.90 14.05 -0.64
N ASP A 98 -2.33 14.52 0.46
CA ASP A 98 -0.90 14.78 0.59
C ASP A 98 -0.09 13.58 1.08
N LEU A 99 -0.72 12.41 1.24
CA LEU A 99 -0.01 11.19 1.63
C LEU A 99 1.10 10.90 0.62
N PRO A 100 2.37 10.82 1.04
CA PRO A 100 3.43 10.40 0.14
C PRO A 100 3.36 8.88 -0.10
N VAL A 101 3.41 8.50 -1.37
CA VAL A 101 3.44 7.11 -1.81
C VAL A 101 4.73 6.93 -2.59
N HIS A 102 5.63 6.14 -2.03
CA HIS A 102 6.94 5.87 -2.63
C HIS A 102 6.86 4.62 -3.48
N LEU A 103 7.08 4.78 -4.77
CA LEU A 103 7.01 3.71 -5.76
C LEU A 103 8.42 3.17 -5.98
N CYS A 104 8.65 1.93 -5.59
CA CYS A 104 9.98 1.33 -5.55
C CYS A 104 10.07 0.07 -6.40
N GLY A 105 11.28 -0.23 -6.84
CA GLY A 105 11.63 -1.49 -7.45
C GLY A 105 12.66 -2.22 -6.59
N PRO A 106 13.19 -3.35 -7.09
CA PRO A 106 14.17 -4.13 -6.32
C PRO A 106 15.42 -3.35 -5.97
N ASP A 107 15.77 -2.36 -6.79
CA ASP A 107 16.97 -1.55 -6.65
C ASP A 107 16.75 -0.25 -5.85
N GLY A 108 15.52 0.06 -5.48
CA GLY A 108 15.24 1.23 -4.65
C GLY A 108 14.10 2.09 -5.15
N LEU A 109 14.09 3.34 -4.72
CA LEU A 109 13.06 4.30 -5.04
C LEU A 109 13.11 4.70 -6.52
N HIS A 110 11.98 4.57 -7.21
CA HIS A 110 11.81 5.06 -8.58
C HIS A 110 11.17 6.45 -8.59
N ARG A 111 10.11 6.65 -7.81
CA ARG A 111 9.36 7.90 -7.82
C ARG A 111 8.49 8.01 -6.57
N THR A 112 8.36 9.22 -6.05
CA THR A 112 7.39 9.53 -4.99
C THR A 112 6.27 10.36 -5.59
N VAL A 113 5.04 9.96 -5.30
CA VAL A 113 3.83 10.70 -5.69
C VAL A 113 2.95 10.89 -4.47
N THR A 114 1.92 11.72 -4.59
CA THR A 114 0.93 11.87 -3.53
C THR A 114 -0.32 11.05 -3.86
N LEU A 115 -1.07 10.71 -2.82
CA LEU A 115 -2.35 10.02 -3.03
C LEU A 115 -3.30 10.85 -3.89
N GLY A 116 -3.30 12.18 -3.71
CA GLY A 116 -4.12 13.06 -4.54
C GLY A 116 -3.80 12.99 -6.01
N GLN A 117 -2.52 12.78 -6.37
CA GLN A 117 -2.13 12.55 -7.76
C GLN A 117 -2.64 11.22 -8.30
N LEU A 118 -2.68 10.19 -7.44
CA LEU A 118 -3.14 8.85 -7.83
C LEU A 118 -4.66 8.72 -7.82
N LEU A 119 -5.35 9.49 -7.01
CA LEU A 119 -6.80 9.42 -6.84
C LEU A 119 -7.37 10.84 -6.70
N PRO A 120 -7.38 11.61 -7.80
CA PRO A 120 -7.90 12.99 -7.74
C PRO A 120 -9.40 13.01 -7.48
N MET A 121 -9.84 14.05 -6.75
CA MET A 121 -11.27 14.27 -6.46
C MET A 121 -11.93 13.03 -5.84
N SER A 122 -11.24 12.39 -4.90
CA SER A 122 -11.66 11.09 -4.39
C SER A 122 -12.85 11.19 -3.43
N PHE A 123 -13.68 10.16 -3.44
CA PHE A 123 -14.67 9.95 -2.38
C PHE A 123 -13.92 9.53 -1.10
N GLY A 124 -14.23 10.17 0.01
CA GLY A 124 -13.54 9.89 1.26
C GLY A 124 -14.45 9.92 2.47
N PRO A 125 -13.93 9.60 3.66
CA PRO A 125 -14.73 9.52 4.89
C PRO A 125 -15.49 10.80 5.21
N HIS A 126 -14.94 11.96 4.85
CA HIS A 126 -15.58 13.25 5.14
C HIS A 126 -16.92 13.40 4.42
N HIS A 127 -17.16 12.70 3.31
CA HIS A 127 -18.45 12.73 2.61
C HIS A 127 -19.56 12.04 3.41
N LEU A 128 -19.20 11.12 4.30
CA LEU A 128 -20.14 10.39 5.12
C LEU A 128 -20.17 10.89 6.56
N ALA A 129 -19.34 11.89 6.88
CA ALA A 129 -19.30 12.45 8.23
C ALA A 129 -20.61 13.15 8.54
N LYS A 130 -21.14 12.93 9.75
CA LYS A 130 -22.33 13.61 10.23
C LYS A 130 -21.98 15.01 10.71
N PRO A 131 -22.83 16.02 10.46
CA PRO A 131 -22.63 17.35 11.00
C PRO A 131 -22.76 17.38 12.51
#